data_93f4d84d0931e1b106be8445d8a068b4
#
_entry.id   93f4d84d0931e1b106be8445d8a068b4
#
_cell.length_a   1.000
_cell.length_b   1.000
_cell.length_c   1.000
_cell.angle_alpha   90.00
_cell.angle_beta   90.00
_cell.angle_gamma   90.00
#
_symmetry.space_group_name_H-M   'P 1'
#
loop_
_entity.id
_entity.type
_entity.pdbx_description
1 polymer ?
#
loop_
_entity_poly.entity_id
_entity_poly.type
_entity_poly.pdbx_seq_one_letter_code
_entity_poly.pdbx_strand_id
1 'polypeptide(L)'
;MEGIQSGNKRLIAKAITLVESKKAEHRTQAEELLKKIMPFTGNSIRVGITGVPGAGKSTFIENFGRLAIANGKKVAVLAIDPSSSINKGSILGDKTRMEELAKEENAFIRPSPSSGFLGGVANTTFETMMICEAAGYDYILIETVGVGQSEVLVADITDVFLFLK
;
A
#
# COMPACT_ATOMS: atom_id res chain seq x y z
N MET A 1 -10.08 6.80 14.94
CA MET A 1 -8.98 7.77 14.79
C MET A 1 -7.77 7.38 15.63
N GLU A 2 -7.86 7.43 16.94
CA GLU A 2 -6.74 7.14 17.86
C GLU A 2 -5.99 5.85 17.53
N GLY A 3 -6.70 4.78 17.19
CA GLY A 3 -6.07 3.51 16.83
C GLY A 3 -5.30 3.50 15.51
N ILE A 4 -5.61 4.38 14.55
CA ILE A 4 -4.82 4.56 13.32
C ILE A 4 -3.54 5.33 13.67
N GLN A 5 -3.67 6.44 14.37
CA GLN A 5 -2.55 7.30 14.77
C GLN A 5 -1.57 6.60 15.73
N SER A 6 -2.06 5.67 16.55
CA SER A 6 -1.20 4.83 17.41
C SER A 6 -0.47 3.71 16.65
N GLY A 7 -0.68 3.58 15.32
CA GLY A 7 -0.05 2.55 14.50
C GLY A 7 -0.60 1.14 14.69
N ASN A 8 -1.84 1.01 15.22
CA ASN A 8 -2.46 -0.31 15.41
C ASN A 8 -2.75 -0.96 14.05
N LYS A 9 -1.92 -1.94 13.67
CA LYS A 9 -1.98 -2.63 12.37
C LYS A 9 -3.36 -3.23 12.06
N ARG A 10 -4.08 -3.73 13.09
CA ARG A 10 -5.43 -4.31 12.90
C ARG A 10 -6.45 -3.23 12.54
N LEU A 11 -6.37 -2.06 13.17
CA LEU A 11 -7.28 -0.95 12.88
C LEU A 11 -6.95 -0.28 11.55
N ILE A 12 -5.68 -0.18 11.19
CA ILE A 12 -5.22 0.26 9.87
C ILE A 12 -5.77 -0.69 8.79
N ALA A 13 -5.63 -2.01 8.96
CA ALA A 13 -6.16 -2.99 8.01
C ALA A 13 -7.68 -2.92 7.86
N LYS A 14 -8.43 -2.66 8.95
CA LYS A 14 -9.89 -2.45 8.90
C LYS A 14 -10.26 -1.17 8.15
N ALA A 15 -9.54 -0.08 8.39
CA ALA A 15 -9.74 1.19 7.70
C ALA A 15 -9.50 1.04 6.18
N ILE A 16 -8.43 0.34 5.80
CA ILE A 16 -8.15 0.03 4.39
C ILE A 16 -9.26 -0.84 3.78
N THR A 17 -9.72 -1.87 4.47
CA THR A 17 -10.84 -2.70 4.00
C THR A 17 -12.11 -1.89 3.81
N LEU A 18 -12.35 -0.86 4.62
CA LEU A 18 -13.49 0.05 4.50
C LEU A 18 -13.42 0.86 3.21
N VAL A 19 -12.27 1.48 2.89
CA VAL A 19 -12.09 2.27 1.65
C VAL A 19 -12.05 1.40 0.39
N GLU A 20 -11.59 0.14 0.50
CA GLU A 20 -11.62 -0.85 -0.59
C GLU A 20 -13.03 -1.41 -0.86
N SER A 21 -13.99 -1.16 0.02
CA SER A 21 -15.33 -1.76 -0.10
C SER A 21 -16.18 -1.08 -1.17
N LYS A 22 -16.87 -1.89 -1.98
CA LYS A 22 -17.81 -1.43 -3.01
C LYS A 22 -19.23 -1.19 -2.49
N LYS A 23 -19.50 -1.43 -1.21
CA LYS A 23 -20.83 -1.23 -0.62
C LYS A 23 -21.11 0.26 -0.41
N ALA A 24 -22.31 0.73 -0.82
CA ALA A 24 -22.69 2.15 -0.71
C ALA A 24 -22.63 2.66 0.74
N GLU A 25 -23.07 1.87 1.70
CA GLU A 25 -23.03 2.20 3.14
C GLU A 25 -21.59 2.41 3.66
N HIS A 26 -20.62 1.64 3.13
CA HIS A 26 -19.22 1.78 3.49
C HIS A 26 -18.58 3.03 2.86
N ARG A 27 -19.09 3.49 1.71
CA ARG A 27 -18.57 4.69 1.04
C ARG A 27 -18.73 5.93 1.91
N THR A 28 -19.88 6.15 2.51
CA THR A 28 -20.14 7.27 3.43
C THR A 28 -19.19 7.21 4.64
N GLN A 29 -19.03 6.03 5.24
CA GLN A 29 -18.14 5.85 6.38
C GLN A 29 -16.66 6.07 5.99
N ALA A 30 -16.25 5.63 4.79
CA ALA A 30 -14.91 5.85 4.26
C ALA A 30 -14.63 7.36 4.06
N GLU A 31 -15.57 8.11 3.47
CA GLU A 31 -15.44 9.56 3.27
C GLU A 31 -15.33 10.33 4.60
N GLU A 32 -16.12 9.95 5.60
CA GLU A 32 -16.00 10.53 6.95
C GLU A 32 -14.63 10.22 7.59
N LEU A 33 -14.13 8.99 7.42
CA LEU A 33 -12.83 8.60 7.90
C LEU A 33 -11.74 9.41 7.20
N LEU A 34 -11.76 9.49 5.87
CA LEU A 34 -10.78 10.22 5.07
C LEU A 34 -10.73 11.71 5.44
N LYS A 35 -11.88 12.36 5.62
CA LYS A 35 -11.96 13.75 6.12
C LYS A 35 -11.26 13.91 7.47
N LYS A 36 -11.44 12.95 8.38
CA LYS A 36 -10.84 13.00 9.73
C LYS A 36 -9.32 12.77 9.73
N ILE A 37 -8.80 11.94 8.82
CA ILE A 37 -7.37 11.64 8.77
C ILE A 37 -6.58 12.64 7.92
N MET A 38 -7.22 13.38 7.03
CA MET A 38 -6.59 14.32 6.09
C MET A 38 -5.57 15.28 6.76
N PRO A 39 -5.82 15.86 7.96
CA PRO A 39 -4.84 16.75 8.60
C PRO A 39 -3.53 16.05 9.02
N PHE A 40 -3.47 14.72 8.99
CA PHE A 40 -2.32 13.90 9.41
C PHE A 40 -1.63 13.21 8.22
N THR A 41 -1.94 13.63 6.99
CA THR A 41 -1.37 13.09 5.75
C THR A 41 -0.32 14.03 5.16
N GLY A 42 0.43 13.55 4.15
CA GLY A 42 1.37 14.36 3.38
C GLY A 42 2.80 14.42 3.92
N ASN A 43 3.14 13.63 4.95
CA ASN A 43 4.47 13.63 5.57
C ASN A 43 5.32 12.40 5.21
N SER A 44 4.85 11.52 4.33
CA SER A 44 5.58 10.33 3.88
C SER A 44 6.22 10.54 2.51
N ILE A 45 7.21 9.70 2.20
CA ILE A 45 7.74 9.56 0.84
C ILE A 45 7.04 8.37 0.19
N ARG A 46 6.37 8.62 -0.93
CA ARG A 46 5.62 7.63 -1.72
C ARG A 46 6.49 7.15 -2.88
N VAL A 47 6.78 5.86 -2.91
CA VAL A 47 7.68 5.26 -3.91
C VAL A 47 6.90 4.20 -4.70
N GLY A 48 6.66 4.47 -5.97
CA GLY A 48 6.14 3.49 -6.92
C GLY A 48 7.27 2.59 -7.44
N ILE A 49 7.05 1.29 -7.47
CA ILE A 49 8.04 0.30 -7.91
C ILE A 49 7.41 -0.61 -8.94
N THR A 50 7.94 -0.57 -10.15
CA THR A 50 7.50 -1.40 -11.26
C THR A 50 8.68 -2.10 -11.94
N GLY A 51 8.40 -2.99 -12.87
CA GLY A 51 9.38 -3.76 -13.63
C GLY A 51 8.83 -5.14 -14.00
N VAL A 52 9.50 -5.79 -14.93
CA VAL A 52 9.09 -7.11 -15.43
C VAL A 52 9.04 -8.15 -14.29
N PRO A 53 8.23 -9.22 -14.42
CA PRO A 53 8.31 -10.34 -13.50
C PRO A 53 9.74 -10.88 -13.39
N GLY A 54 10.23 -11.11 -12.17
CA GLY A 54 11.61 -11.54 -11.94
C GLY A 54 12.67 -10.44 -11.83
N ALA A 55 12.35 -9.18 -12.05
CA ALA A 55 13.29 -8.04 -11.94
C ALA A 55 13.80 -7.76 -10.51
N GLY A 56 13.37 -8.51 -9.51
CA GLY A 56 13.83 -8.33 -8.13
C GLY A 56 13.08 -7.27 -7.32
N LYS A 57 11.87 -6.85 -7.74
CA LYS A 57 11.07 -5.83 -7.05
C LYS A 57 10.87 -6.15 -5.55
N SER A 58 10.38 -7.33 -5.24
CA SER A 58 10.13 -7.73 -3.85
C SER A 58 11.43 -7.84 -3.03
N THR A 59 12.54 -8.27 -3.66
CA THR A 59 13.88 -8.27 -3.03
C THR A 59 14.35 -6.85 -2.74
N PHE A 60 14.14 -5.93 -3.66
CA PHE A 60 14.45 -4.51 -3.45
C PHE A 60 13.62 -3.95 -2.28
N ILE A 61 12.30 -4.17 -2.28
CA ILE A 61 11.38 -3.71 -1.23
C ILE A 61 11.79 -4.26 0.14
N GLU A 62 12.13 -5.55 0.21
CA GLU A 62 12.59 -6.20 1.44
C GLU A 62 13.85 -5.54 2.00
N ASN A 63 14.89 -5.39 1.17
CA ASN A 63 16.17 -4.82 1.60
C ASN A 63 16.05 -3.32 1.92
N PHE A 64 15.36 -2.55 1.09
CA PHE A 64 15.13 -1.12 1.34
C PHE A 64 14.29 -0.91 2.60
N GLY A 65 13.22 -1.68 2.76
CA GLY A 65 12.33 -1.58 3.92
C GLY A 65 13.07 -1.87 5.24
N ARG A 66 13.86 -2.94 5.28
CA ARG A 66 14.70 -3.27 6.44
C ARG A 66 15.76 -2.21 6.73
N LEU A 67 16.40 -1.67 5.70
CA LEU A 67 17.36 -0.58 5.85
C LEU A 67 16.69 0.68 6.44
N ALA A 68 15.51 1.04 5.94
CA ALA A 68 14.75 2.17 6.46
C ALA A 68 14.37 1.97 7.93
N ILE A 69 13.91 0.76 8.30
CA ILE A 69 13.54 0.41 9.68
C ILE A 69 14.78 0.44 10.60
N ALA A 70 15.92 -0.06 10.14
CA ALA A 70 17.18 0.02 10.90
C ALA A 70 17.62 1.48 11.17
N ASN A 71 17.15 2.43 10.34
CA ASN A 71 17.32 3.88 10.55
C ASN A 71 16.15 4.54 11.28
N GLY A 72 15.35 3.78 12.01
CA GLY A 72 14.27 4.29 12.87
C GLY A 72 13.02 4.72 12.10
N LYS A 73 12.86 4.33 10.83
CA LYS A 73 11.71 4.67 9.99
C LYS A 73 10.63 3.59 10.03
N LYS A 74 9.39 3.98 9.72
CA LYS A 74 8.26 3.06 9.52
C LYS A 74 7.94 2.93 8.05
N VAL A 75 7.71 1.69 7.59
CA VAL A 75 7.51 1.37 6.18
C VAL A 75 6.18 0.66 5.95
N ALA A 76 5.35 1.20 5.06
CA ALA A 76 4.17 0.51 4.53
C ALA A 76 4.46 0.00 3.11
N VAL A 77 4.04 -1.22 2.81
CA VAL A 77 4.12 -1.82 1.47
C VAL A 77 2.72 -2.13 0.98
N LEU A 78 2.36 -1.57 -0.16
CA LEU A 78 1.09 -1.79 -0.85
C LEU A 78 1.37 -2.57 -2.14
N ALA A 79 1.03 -3.85 -2.17
CA ALA A 79 1.19 -4.68 -3.36
C ALA A 79 -0.10 -4.66 -4.18
N ILE A 80 -0.06 -4.09 -5.38
CA ILE A 80 -1.21 -4.00 -6.29
C ILE A 80 -1.12 -5.14 -7.29
N ASP A 81 -1.94 -6.18 -7.11
CA ASP A 81 -2.00 -7.32 -8.03
C ASP A 81 -3.34 -7.32 -8.80
N PRO A 82 -3.34 -7.06 -10.12
CA PRO A 82 -4.54 -7.13 -10.95
C PRO A 82 -5.15 -8.54 -11.02
N SER A 83 -4.39 -9.60 -10.74
CA SER A 83 -4.87 -10.98 -10.78
C SER A 83 -5.56 -11.41 -9.48
N SER A 84 -5.43 -10.67 -8.38
CA SER A 84 -5.97 -11.02 -7.07
C SER A 84 -7.50 -11.02 -7.00
N SER A 85 -8.19 -10.41 -7.99
CA SER A 85 -9.64 -10.49 -8.13
C SER A 85 -10.12 -11.88 -8.58
N ILE A 86 -9.25 -12.70 -9.14
CA ILE A 86 -9.59 -14.00 -9.75
C ILE A 86 -9.19 -15.19 -8.86
N ASN A 87 -8.11 -15.05 -8.08
CA ASN A 87 -7.59 -16.14 -7.26
C ASN A 87 -7.40 -15.72 -5.80
N LYS A 88 -8.23 -16.23 -4.90
CA LYS A 88 -8.11 -16.07 -3.44
C LYS A 88 -6.78 -16.59 -2.85
N GLY A 89 -5.88 -17.14 -3.66
CA GLY A 89 -4.58 -17.70 -3.26
C GLY A 89 -3.37 -16.76 -3.40
N SER A 90 -3.50 -15.64 -4.13
CA SER A 90 -2.35 -14.74 -4.38
C SER A 90 -1.95 -13.89 -3.16
N ILE A 91 -2.88 -13.69 -2.21
CA ILE A 91 -2.64 -12.93 -0.96
C ILE A 91 -1.54 -13.56 -0.08
N LEU A 92 -1.35 -14.87 -0.17
CA LEU A 92 -0.29 -15.59 0.56
C LEU A 92 1.07 -15.46 -0.12
N GLY A 93 1.12 -15.33 -1.46
CA GLY A 93 2.36 -15.28 -2.24
C GLY A 93 3.21 -14.03 -1.97
N ASP A 94 2.60 -12.87 -1.70
CA ASP A 94 3.35 -11.63 -1.46
C ASP A 94 3.93 -11.55 -0.04
N LYS A 95 3.24 -12.11 0.96
CA LYS A 95 3.80 -12.21 2.31
C LYS A 95 4.97 -13.19 2.38
N THR A 96 4.96 -14.26 1.58
CA THR A 96 6.06 -15.23 1.51
C THR A 96 7.28 -14.70 0.78
N ARG A 97 7.16 -13.61 0.01
CA ARG A 97 8.29 -12.98 -0.70
C ARG A 97 9.03 -11.93 0.12
N MET A 98 8.41 -11.43 1.20
CA MET A 98 8.96 -10.39 2.09
C MET A 98 8.87 -10.86 3.55
N GLU A 99 9.39 -12.08 3.81
CA GLU A 99 9.22 -12.76 5.10
C GLU A 99 9.89 -12.03 6.26
N GLU A 100 11.08 -11.51 6.06
CA GLU A 100 11.82 -10.82 7.11
C GLU A 100 11.21 -9.43 7.37
N LEU A 101 10.86 -8.68 6.32
CA LEU A 101 10.20 -7.39 6.49
C LEU A 101 8.83 -7.55 7.17
N ALA A 102 8.09 -8.62 6.87
CA ALA A 102 6.78 -8.89 7.47
C ALA A 102 6.82 -9.13 8.99
N LYS A 103 7.98 -9.55 9.53
CA LYS A 103 8.19 -9.75 10.97
C LYS A 103 8.49 -8.46 11.72
N GLU A 104 8.92 -7.41 11.02
CA GLU A 104 9.29 -6.14 11.62
C GLU A 104 8.06 -5.41 12.21
N GLU A 105 8.21 -4.90 13.43
CA GLU A 105 7.15 -4.16 14.11
C GLU A 105 6.79 -2.86 13.35
N ASN A 106 7.80 -2.19 12.81
CA ASN A 106 7.67 -0.95 12.04
C ASN A 106 7.36 -1.15 10.54
N ALA A 107 7.03 -2.39 10.12
CA ALA A 107 6.55 -2.68 8.78
C ALA A 107 5.05 -2.99 8.75
N PHE A 108 4.38 -2.57 7.69
CA PHE A 108 3.00 -2.95 7.37
C PHE A 108 2.93 -3.37 5.91
N ILE A 109 2.53 -4.60 5.64
CA ILE A 109 2.41 -5.12 4.27
C ILE A 109 0.95 -5.41 3.98
N ARG A 110 0.42 -4.78 2.93
CA ARG A 110 -0.96 -4.93 2.49
C ARG A 110 -1.02 -5.34 1.02
N PRO A 111 -1.38 -6.58 0.71
CA PRO A 111 -1.85 -6.94 -0.63
C PRO A 111 -3.20 -6.26 -0.88
N SER A 112 -3.31 -5.45 -1.93
CA SER A 112 -4.54 -4.78 -2.33
C SER A 112 -5.05 -5.37 -3.63
N PRO A 113 -6.31 -5.83 -3.67
CA PRO A 113 -6.89 -6.31 -4.91
C PRO A 113 -7.06 -5.12 -5.87
N SER A 114 -6.54 -5.23 -7.08
CA SER A 114 -6.92 -4.27 -8.12
C SER A 114 -8.37 -4.55 -8.50
N SER A 115 -9.25 -3.65 -8.22
CA SER A 115 -10.70 -3.80 -8.47
C SER A 115 -11.11 -3.66 -9.94
N GLY A 116 -10.26 -4.06 -10.89
CA GLY A 116 -10.63 -4.26 -12.30
C GLY A 116 -11.02 -3.02 -13.13
N PHE A 117 -11.24 -1.87 -12.51
CA PHE A 117 -11.51 -0.59 -13.16
C PHE A 117 -10.34 0.36 -12.90
N LEU A 118 -9.60 0.73 -13.95
CA LEU A 118 -8.37 1.51 -13.89
C LEU A 118 -8.47 2.77 -13.02
N GLY A 119 -9.51 3.58 -13.18
CA GLY A 119 -9.71 4.78 -12.36
C GLY A 119 -10.04 4.49 -10.87
N GLY A 120 -10.69 3.36 -10.58
CA GLY A 120 -11.00 2.95 -9.21
C GLY A 120 -9.77 2.47 -8.43
N VAL A 121 -8.77 1.89 -9.11
CA VAL A 121 -7.52 1.43 -8.49
C VAL A 121 -6.71 2.61 -7.97
N ALA A 122 -6.53 3.65 -8.77
CA ALA A 122 -5.77 4.83 -8.37
C ALA A 122 -6.39 5.52 -7.15
N ASN A 123 -7.71 5.71 -7.15
CA ASN A 123 -8.42 6.34 -6.03
C ASN A 123 -8.30 5.53 -4.75
N THR A 124 -8.54 4.22 -4.81
CA THR A 124 -8.47 3.33 -3.63
C THR A 124 -7.03 3.22 -3.11
N THR A 125 -6.03 3.19 -4.01
CA THR A 125 -4.61 3.20 -3.62
C THR A 125 -4.26 4.51 -2.93
N PHE A 126 -4.71 5.64 -3.45
CA PHE A 126 -4.48 6.95 -2.84
C PHE A 126 -5.14 7.03 -1.45
N GLU A 127 -6.40 6.60 -1.30
CA GLU A 127 -7.10 6.54 -0.02
C GLU A 127 -6.36 5.63 0.98
N THR A 128 -5.81 4.50 0.52
CA THR A 128 -5.00 3.58 1.32
C THR A 128 -3.69 4.22 1.77
N MET A 129 -3.01 4.96 0.88
CA MET A 129 -1.81 5.72 1.25
C MET A 129 -2.10 6.76 2.32
N MET A 130 -3.21 7.53 2.20
CA MET A 130 -3.61 8.50 3.23
C MET A 130 -3.77 7.85 4.61
N ILE A 131 -4.34 6.63 4.67
CA ILE A 131 -4.48 5.88 5.93
C ILE A 131 -3.10 5.51 6.50
N CYS A 132 -2.17 5.05 5.66
CA CYS A 132 -0.81 4.72 6.08
C CYS A 132 -0.06 5.97 6.57
N GLU A 133 -0.20 7.11 5.89
CA GLU A 133 0.39 8.39 6.30
C GLU A 133 -0.11 8.84 7.67
N ALA A 134 -1.45 8.81 7.87
CA ALA A 134 -2.07 9.16 9.14
C ALA A 134 -1.68 8.19 10.28
N ALA A 135 -1.24 6.97 9.95
CA ALA A 135 -0.70 6.01 10.90
C ALA A 135 0.80 6.23 11.20
N GLY A 136 1.41 7.25 10.58
CA GLY A 136 2.79 7.65 10.84
C GLY A 136 3.85 6.81 10.11
N TYR A 137 3.51 6.20 8.96
CA TYR A 137 4.51 5.56 8.10
C TYR A 137 5.31 6.62 7.34
N ASP A 138 6.65 6.53 7.41
CA ASP A 138 7.57 7.46 6.75
C ASP A 138 7.74 7.16 5.26
N TYR A 139 7.72 5.87 4.89
CA TYR A 139 7.81 5.41 3.51
C TYR A 139 6.60 4.56 3.15
N ILE A 140 6.02 4.84 1.98
CA ILE A 140 4.94 4.04 1.40
C ILE A 140 5.43 3.50 0.07
N LEU A 141 5.74 2.20 0.03
CA LEU A 141 6.23 1.50 -1.15
C LEU A 141 5.05 0.85 -1.87
N ILE A 142 4.85 1.18 -3.15
CA ILE A 142 3.74 0.68 -3.95
C ILE A 142 4.29 -0.21 -5.04
N GLU A 143 4.13 -1.54 -4.89
CA GLU A 143 4.57 -2.53 -5.87
C GLU A 143 3.48 -2.76 -6.92
N THR A 144 3.83 -2.62 -8.20
CA THR A 144 2.98 -3.03 -9.32
C THR A 144 3.56 -4.27 -10.01
N VAL A 145 2.71 -5.03 -10.71
CA VAL A 145 3.13 -6.28 -11.39
C VAL A 145 3.87 -6.06 -12.71
N GLY A 146 3.97 -4.83 -13.21
CA GLY A 146 4.74 -4.52 -14.41
C GLY A 146 4.05 -4.88 -15.74
N VAL A 147 2.73 -5.08 -15.74
CA VAL A 147 1.97 -5.51 -16.93
C VAL A 147 0.68 -4.69 -17.09
N GLY A 148 0.77 -3.42 -17.51
CA GLY A 148 -0.44 -2.69 -17.86
C GLY A 148 -0.50 -1.23 -17.42
N GLN A 149 -1.70 -0.64 -17.52
CA GLN A 149 -1.92 0.79 -17.30
C GLN A 149 -1.91 1.20 -15.82
N SER A 150 -1.81 0.26 -14.87
CA SER A 150 -1.69 0.54 -13.43
C SER A 150 -0.41 1.29 -13.07
N GLU A 151 0.66 1.11 -13.86
CA GLU A 151 1.94 1.81 -13.65
C GLU A 151 1.81 3.32 -13.83
N VAL A 152 1.10 3.76 -14.87
CA VAL A 152 0.88 5.19 -15.14
C VAL A 152 0.12 5.83 -13.98
N LEU A 153 -0.94 5.17 -13.53
CA LEU A 153 -1.77 5.67 -12.42
C LEU A 153 -1.00 5.73 -11.09
N VAL A 154 -0.11 4.77 -10.85
CA VAL A 154 0.74 4.78 -9.65
C VAL A 154 1.81 5.87 -9.75
N ALA A 155 2.37 6.11 -10.94
CA ALA A 155 3.32 7.19 -11.15
C ALA A 155 2.73 8.57 -10.79
N ASP A 156 1.46 8.81 -11.12
CA ASP A 156 0.78 10.10 -10.86
C ASP A 156 0.53 10.38 -9.36
N ILE A 157 0.56 9.35 -8.51
CA ILE A 157 0.27 9.47 -7.08
C ILE A 157 1.49 9.24 -6.17
N THR A 158 2.69 9.11 -6.77
CA THR A 158 3.94 8.86 -6.05
C THR A 158 4.95 10.00 -6.24
N ASP A 159 5.84 10.19 -5.25
CA ASP A 159 6.89 11.20 -5.30
C ASP A 159 8.09 10.72 -6.13
N VAL A 160 8.34 9.39 -6.10
CA VAL A 160 9.41 8.72 -6.85
C VAL A 160 8.82 7.48 -7.53
N PHE A 161 9.17 7.27 -8.78
CA PHE A 161 8.77 6.08 -9.53
C PHE A 161 10.00 5.33 -10.05
N LEU A 162 10.20 4.10 -9.57
CA LEU A 162 11.35 3.25 -9.90
C LEU A 162 10.94 2.17 -10.90
N PHE A 163 11.70 2.07 -11.97
CA PHE A 163 11.59 0.99 -12.94
C PHE A 163 12.79 0.04 -12.81
N LEU A 164 12.54 -1.20 -12.40
CA LEU A 164 13.55 -2.24 -12.28
C LEU A 164 13.57 -3.11 -13.55
N LYS A 165 14.77 -3.34 -14.07
CA LYS A 165 15.04 -4.16 -15.26
C LYS A 165 15.74 -5.45 -14.90
#